data_dd4736ce422608ce27e77e998b439e3e
#
_entry.id   dd4736ce422608ce27e77e998b439e3e
#
_cell.length_a   1.000
_cell.length_b   1.000
_cell.length_c   1.000
_cell.angle_alpha   90.00
_cell.angle_beta   90.00
_cell.angle_gamma   90.00
#
_symmetry.space_group_name_H-M   'P 1'
#
loop_
_entity.id
_entity.type
_entity.pdbx_description
1 polymer ?
#
loop_
_entity_poly.entity_id
_entity_poly.type
_entity_poly.pdbx_seq_one_letter_code
_entity_poly.pdbx_strand_id
1 'polypeptide(L)'
;MLGVWHREKTGEGQLIEIGQAENASPMLAQAFMEYAMNGTLPERRGNRSLYDFAPTGVYACRPSGTAEEGGDRWIAISIETDEQWRALRGAMGDPAWSKDPALETNAGRLSAHDGIDAQLAAWTADKDDYELFHALQEAGVPSAPVLE
;
A
#
# COMPACT_ATOMS: atom_id res chain seq x y z
N MET A 1 9.22 27.17 -10.70
CA MET A 1 10.55 27.57 -10.13
C MET A 1 11.48 28.14 -11.18
N LEU A 2 11.78 27.46 -12.31
CA LEU A 2 12.70 27.96 -13.36
C LEU A 2 12.32 29.34 -13.92
N GLY A 3 11.03 29.59 -14.17
CA GLY A 3 10.56 30.91 -14.64
C GLY A 3 10.79 32.05 -13.64
N VAL A 4 10.63 31.77 -12.34
CA VAL A 4 10.93 32.76 -11.29
C VAL A 4 12.43 33.00 -11.23
N TRP A 5 13.26 31.98 -11.26
CA TRP A 5 14.72 32.09 -11.29
C TRP A 5 15.20 32.87 -12.52
N HIS A 6 14.63 32.61 -13.72
CA HIS A 6 14.96 33.34 -14.93
C HIS A 6 14.67 34.84 -14.75
N ARG A 7 13.47 35.21 -14.26
CA ARG A 7 13.10 36.60 -13.99
C ARG A 7 14.04 37.27 -13.01
N GLU A 8 14.45 36.58 -11.96
CA GLU A 8 15.41 37.14 -10.97
C GLU A 8 16.79 37.39 -11.55
N LYS A 9 17.22 36.60 -12.54
CA LYS A 9 18.53 36.74 -13.19
C LYS A 9 18.54 37.75 -14.33
N THR A 10 17.46 37.87 -15.08
CA THR A 10 17.42 38.63 -16.31
C THR A 10 16.55 39.91 -16.19
N GLY A 11 15.64 39.97 -15.22
CA GLY A 11 14.59 40.98 -15.12
C GLY A 11 13.42 40.75 -16.08
N GLU A 12 13.48 39.72 -16.94
CA GLU A 12 12.47 39.45 -17.97
C GLU A 12 11.44 38.41 -17.50
N GLY A 13 10.14 38.75 -17.63
CA GLY A 13 9.05 37.79 -17.44
C GLY A 13 8.84 36.89 -18.66
N GLN A 14 8.22 35.76 -18.46
CA GLN A 14 7.88 34.83 -19.55
C GLN A 14 6.51 34.17 -19.32
N LEU A 15 5.84 33.85 -20.42
CA LEU A 15 4.65 33.01 -20.40
C LEU A 15 5.11 31.55 -20.31
N ILE A 16 4.52 30.79 -19.37
CA ILE A 16 4.78 29.37 -19.23
C ILE A 16 3.45 28.63 -19.43
N GLU A 17 3.37 27.84 -20.48
CA GLU A 17 2.24 26.96 -20.76
C GLU A 17 2.63 25.52 -20.44
N ILE A 18 1.79 24.81 -19.68
CA ILE A 18 2.03 23.43 -19.25
C ILE A 18 0.78 22.62 -19.56
N GLY A 19 0.89 21.65 -20.46
CA GLY A 19 -0.14 20.65 -20.70
C GLY A 19 -0.24 19.69 -19.50
N GLN A 20 -1.38 19.66 -18.80
CA GLN A 20 -1.55 18.79 -17.64
C GLN A 20 -1.35 17.31 -17.97
N ALA A 21 -1.93 16.86 -19.09
CA ALA A 21 -1.81 15.45 -19.53
C ALA A 21 -0.35 15.07 -19.84
N GLU A 22 0.37 15.95 -20.54
CA GLU A 22 1.78 15.74 -20.88
C GLU A 22 2.65 15.70 -19.62
N ASN A 23 2.39 16.61 -18.68
CA ASN A 23 3.16 16.70 -17.44
C ASN A 23 2.86 15.55 -16.48
N ALA A 24 1.66 14.96 -16.53
CA ALA A 24 1.29 13.77 -15.75
C ALA A 24 1.78 12.45 -16.37
N SER A 25 2.06 12.42 -17.67
CA SER A 25 2.49 11.20 -18.38
C SER A 25 3.69 10.49 -17.75
N PRO A 26 4.77 11.19 -17.31
CA PRO A 26 5.89 10.52 -16.65
C PRO A 26 5.51 9.83 -15.34
N MET A 27 4.48 10.31 -14.63
CA MET A 27 3.97 9.68 -13.40
C MET A 27 3.20 8.39 -13.70
N LEU A 28 2.71 8.23 -14.92
CA LEU A 28 1.99 7.05 -15.42
C LEU A 28 2.88 6.14 -16.30
N ALA A 29 4.19 6.36 -16.29
CA ALA A 29 5.13 5.65 -17.18
C ALA A 29 5.00 4.13 -17.07
N GLN A 30 4.80 3.59 -15.86
CA GLN A 30 4.62 2.15 -15.65
C GLN A 30 3.37 1.62 -16.37
N ALA A 31 2.25 2.33 -16.30
CA ALA A 31 1.00 1.95 -16.97
C ALA A 31 1.14 1.99 -18.51
N PHE A 32 1.83 3.00 -19.04
CA PHE A 32 2.13 3.07 -20.46
C PHE A 32 3.07 1.96 -20.92
N MET A 33 4.09 1.63 -20.13
CA MET A 33 5.00 0.52 -20.44
C MET A 33 4.28 -0.82 -20.39
N GLU A 34 3.44 -1.06 -19.38
CA GLU A 34 2.65 -2.29 -19.26
C GLU A 34 1.75 -2.49 -20.48
N TYR A 35 1.06 -1.43 -20.90
CA TYR A 35 0.23 -1.50 -22.09
C TYR A 35 1.06 -1.72 -23.37
N ALA A 36 2.17 -0.99 -23.54
CA ALA A 36 2.99 -1.07 -24.73
C ALA A 36 3.71 -2.42 -24.89
N MET A 37 4.12 -3.04 -23.77
CA MET A 37 4.90 -4.28 -23.79
C MET A 37 4.02 -5.52 -23.71
N ASN A 38 2.96 -5.48 -22.90
CA ASN A 38 2.15 -6.65 -22.56
C ASN A 38 0.70 -6.55 -23.09
N GLY A 39 0.28 -5.38 -23.60
CA GLY A 39 -1.09 -5.13 -24.05
C GLY A 39 -2.12 -5.07 -22.91
N THR A 40 -1.66 -5.01 -21.67
CA THR A 40 -2.50 -5.06 -20.48
C THR A 40 -2.84 -3.65 -19.99
N LEU A 41 -4.12 -3.36 -19.80
CA LEU A 41 -4.57 -2.12 -19.16
C LEU A 41 -4.56 -2.34 -17.63
N PRO A 42 -3.82 -1.51 -16.87
CA PRO A 42 -3.85 -1.60 -15.43
C PRO A 42 -5.26 -1.34 -14.88
N GLU A 43 -5.74 -2.25 -14.05
CA GLU A 43 -7.00 -2.08 -13.35
C GLU A 43 -6.83 -1.29 -12.06
N ARG A 44 -7.94 -0.73 -11.54
CA ARG A 44 -7.95 -0.09 -10.23
C ARG A 44 -7.92 -1.17 -9.16
N ARG A 45 -6.83 -1.21 -8.38
CA ARG A 45 -6.60 -2.22 -7.33
C ARG A 45 -6.71 -1.65 -5.91
N GLY A 46 -7.14 -0.39 -5.77
CA GLY A 46 -7.15 0.29 -4.46
C GLY A 46 -5.74 0.43 -3.89
N ASN A 47 -5.55 -0.01 -2.66
CA ASN A 47 -4.25 0.01 -1.96
C ASN A 47 -3.41 -1.26 -2.19
N ARG A 48 -3.86 -2.17 -3.06
CA ARG A 48 -3.09 -3.37 -3.41
C ARG A 48 -1.90 -3.03 -4.29
N SER A 49 -0.85 -3.83 -4.18
CA SER A 49 0.35 -3.67 -5.01
C SER A 49 0.02 -3.73 -6.51
N LEU A 50 0.74 -2.92 -7.28
CA LEU A 50 0.81 -3.06 -8.74
C LEU A 50 1.71 -4.26 -9.14
N TYR A 51 2.60 -4.67 -8.25
CA TYR A 51 3.42 -5.87 -8.39
C TYR A 51 2.63 -7.05 -7.83
N ASP A 52 2.60 -8.15 -8.55
CA ASP A 52 1.76 -9.30 -8.23
C ASP A 52 2.26 -10.06 -6.99
N PHE A 53 2.06 -9.47 -5.81
CA PHE A 53 2.26 -10.13 -4.51
C PHE A 53 1.13 -9.80 -3.52
N ALA A 54 0.85 -10.72 -2.63
CA ALA A 54 -0.26 -10.67 -1.68
C ALA A 54 0.08 -11.30 -0.31
N PRO A 55 -0.53 -10.78 0.79
CA PRO A 55 -1.38 -9.61 0.83
C PRO A 55 -0.59 -8.28 0.81
N THR A 56 -1.19 -7.27 0.22
CA THR A 56 -0.73 -5.88 0.31
C THR A 56 -1.95 -5.00 0.43
N GLY A 57 -2.04 -4.23 1.49
CA GLY A 57 -3.22 -3.43 1.75
C GLY A 57 -3.05 -2.47 2.92
N VAL A 58 -4.10 -1.69 3.15
CA VAL A 58 -4.23 -0.80 4.31
C VAL A 58 -5.48 -1.22 5.08
N TYR A 59 -5.32 -1.50 6.36
CA TYR A 59 -6.34 -2.09 7.21
C TYR A 59 -6.65 -1.17 8.37
N ALA A 60 -7.95 -1.02 8.69
CA ALA A 60 -8.38 -0.21 9.81
C ALA A 60 -7.95 -0.86 11.14
N CYS A 61 -7.46 -0.01 12.04
CA CYS A 61 -7.14 -0.36 13.42
C CYS A 61 -8.18 0.23 14.37
N ARG A 62 -7.99 -0.02 15.67
CA ARG A 62 -8.84 0.56 16.71
C ARG A 62 -8.72 2.09 16.67
N PRO A 63 -9.82 2.84 16.50
CA PRO A 63 -9.79 4.29 16.54
C PRO A 63 -9.20 4.80 17.87
N SER A 64 -8.40 5.86 17.82
CA SER A 64 -7.88 6.52 19.02
C SER A 64 -8.66 7.80 19.30
N GLY A 65 -8.95 8.06 20.59
CA GLY A 65 -9.65 9.27 21.02
C GLY A 65 -11.18 9.13 21.08
N THR A 66 -11.86 10.25 21.33
CA THR A 66 -13.32 10.34 21.24
C THR A 66 -13.76 10.50 19.79
N ALA A 67 -15.02 10.24 19.49
CA ALA A 67 -15.57 10.40 18.13
C ALA A 67 -15.44 11.85 17.58
N GLU A 68 -15.19 12.82 18.43
CA GLU A 68 -14.99 14.24 18.06
C GLU A 68 -13.49 14.58 17.83
N GLU A 69 -12.57 13.80 18.41
CA GLU A 69 -11.12 13.95 18.28
C GLU A 69 -10.54 12.83 17.40
N GLY A 70 -11.38 11.83 17.09
CA GLY A 70 -10.97 10.55 16.59
C GLY A 70 -10.52 10.62 15.15
N GLY A 71 -9.23 10.43 14.98
CA GLY A 71 -8.70 9.98 13.72
C GLY A 71 -8.97 8.49 13.54
N ASP A 72 -9.44 8.12 12.37
CA ASP A 72 -9.37 6.76 11.90
C ASP A 72 -7.90 6.32 11.95
N ARG A 73 -7.63 5.17 12.54
CA ARG A 73 -6.29 4.60 12.59
C ARG A 73 -6.18 3.46 11.59
N TRP A 74 -5.07 3.44 10.89
CA TRP A 74 -4.83 2.47 9.83
C TRP A 74 -3.40 1.97 9.85
N ILE A 75 -3.21 0.72 9.44
CA ILE A 75 -1.90 0.13 9.24
C ILE A 75 -1.76 -0.39 7.80
N ALA A 76 -0.65 -0.04 7.15
CA ALA A 76 -0.26 -0.64 5.89
C ALA A 76 0.55 -1.93 6.17
N ILE A 77 0.26 -3.01 5.45
CA ILE A 77 0.97 -4.28 5.52
C ILE A 77 1.29 -4.71 4.10
N SER A 78 2.55 -5.15 3.86
CA SER A 78 3.00 -5.61 2.55
C SER A 78 3.77 -6.92 2.68
N ILE A 79 3.32 -7.97 2.02
CA ILE A 79 3.94 -9.30 2.02
C ILE A 79 4.44 -9.63 0.63
N GLU A 80 5.75 -9.64 0.46
CA GLU A 80 6.42 -9.87 -0.83
C GLU A 80 6.99 -11.29 -0.91
N THR A 81 7.33 -11.89 0.23
CA THR A 81 7.95 -13.22 0.28
C THR A 81 7.15 -14.21 1.11
N ASP A 82 7.38 -15.51 0.89
CA ASP A 82 6.73 -16.56 1.64
C ASP A 82 7.23 -16.62 3.11
N GLU A 83 8.44 -16.15 3.38
CA GLU A 83 8.98 -16.00 4.73
C GLU A 83 8.21 -14.93 5.51
N GLN A 84 7.95 -13.77 4.88
CA GLN A 84 7.14 -12.70 5.48
C GLN A 84 5.70 -13.16 5.74
N TRP A 85 5.13 -13.99 4.86
CA TRP A 85 3.82 -14.59 5.09
C TRP A 85 3.80 -15.48 6.35
N ARG A 86 4.82 -16.33 6.52
CA ARG A 86 4.94 -17.19 7.73
C ARG A 86 5.13 -16.34 8.99
N ALA A 87 5.90 -15.26 8.89
CA ALA A 87 6.10 -14.31 9.99
C ALA A 87 4.78 -13.61 10.37
N LEU A 88 4.01 -13.14 9.40
CA LEU A 88 2.70 -12.54 9.63
C LEU A 88 1.74 -13.55 10.29
N ARG A 89 1.70 -14.79 9.81
CA ARG A 89 0.91 -15.87 10.44
C ARG A 89 1.28 -16.06 11.90
N GLY A 90 2.57 -16.14 12.21
CA GLY A 90 3.07 -16.26 13.58
C GLY A 90 2.63 -15.08 14.44
N ALA A 91 2.73 -13.85 13.95
CA ALA A 91 2.29 -12.65 14.64
C ALA A 91 0.76 -12.65 14.91
N MET A 92 -0.02 -13.25 14.02
CA MET A 92 -1.47 -13.44 14.21
C MET A 92 -1.82 -14.60 15.18
N GLY A 93 -0.86 -15.39 15.61
CA GLY A 93 -1.08 -16.59 16.42
C GLY A 93 -1.53 -17.81 15.62
N ASP A 94 -1.12 -17.92 14.37
CA ASP A 94 -1.43 -19.03 13.45
C ASP A 94 -2.91 -19.41 13.35
N PRO A 95 -3.80 -18.48 12.99
CA PRO A 95 -5.23 -18.75 12.91
C PRO A 95 -5.51 -19.85 11.87
N ALA A 96 -6.58 -20.62 12.07
CA ALA A 96 -6.88 -21.82 11.27
C ALA A 96 -6.96 -21.53 9.75
N TRP A 97 -7.55 -20.40 9.37
CA TRP A 97 -7.68 -20.01 7.97
C TRP A 97 -6.34 -19.79 7.27
N SER A 98 -5.32 -19.29 7.98
CA SER A 98 -4.00 -19.00 7.42
C SER A 98 -3.15 -20.24 7.20
N LYS A 99 -3.59 -21.42 7.68
CA LYS A 99 -2.90 -22.71 7.56
C LYS A 99 -3.27 -23.46 6.27
N ASP A 100 -4.12 -22.88 5.43
CA ASP A 100 -4.43 -23.49 4.12
C ASP A 100 -3.12 -23.62 3.32
N PRO A 101 -2.76 -24.84 2.87
CA PRO A 101 -1.55 -25.05 2.07
C PRO A 101 -1.49 -24.23 0.78
N ALA A 102 -2.64 -23.83 0.23
CA ALA A 102 -2.69 -22.95 -0.94
C ALA A 102 -2.06 -21.59 -0.66
N LEU A 103 -2.14 -21.09 0.58
CA LEU A 103 -1.61 -19.77 0.97
C LEU A 103 -0.09 -19.76 1.22
N GLU A 104 0.57 -20.91 1.22
CA GLU A 104 2.03 -20.98 1.37
C GLU A 104 2.78 -20.36 0.19
N THR A 105 2.14 -20.21 -0.96
CA THR A 105 2.72 -19.60 -2.15
C THR A 105 2.07 -18.25 -2.47
N ASN A 106 2.86 -17.34 -3.05
CA ASN A 106 2.32 -16.05 -3.49
C ASN A 106 1.16 -16.20 -4.48
N ALA A 107 1.22 -17.15 -5.40
CA ALA A 107 0.15 -17.38 -6.38
C ALA A 107 -1.18 -17.78 -5.70
N GLY A 108 -1.11 -18.62 -4.67
CA GLY A 108 -2.28 -18.99 -3.88
C GLY A 108 -2.85 -17.80 -3.10
N ARG A 109 -1.98 -16.99 -2.50
CA ARG A 109 -2.41 -15.77 -1.79
C ARG A 109 -3.04 -14.74 -2.73
N LEU A 110 -2.50 -14.55 -3.93
CA LEU A 110 -3.11 -13.68 -4.95
C LEU A 110 -4.52 -14.14 -5.32
N SER A 111 -4.71 -15.44 -5.50
CA SER A 111 -6.03 -15.99 -5.82
C SER A 111 -7.04 -15.85 -4.67
N ALA A 112 -6.56 -15.81 -3.42
CA ALA A 112 -7.37 -15.70 -2.21
C ALA A 112 -7.36 -14.31 -1.59
N HIS A 113 -6.85 -13.28 -2.29
CA HIS A 113 -6.53 -11.97 -1.74
C HIS A 113 -7.72 -11.30 -1.02
N ASP A 114 -8.92 -11.36 -1.60
CA ASP A 114 -10.12 -10.78 -0.98
C ASP A 114 -10.45 -11.45 0.36
N GLY A 115 -10.30 -12.76 0.44
CA GLY A 115 -10.51 -13.52 1.67
C GLY A 115 -9.47 -13.19 2.73
N ILE A 116 -8.20 -13.06 2.33
CA ILE A 116 -7.11 -12.67 3.23
C ILE A 116 -7.33 -11.25 3.74
N ASP A 117 -7.69 -10.31 2.88
CA ASP A 117 -7.98 -8.92 3.26
C ASP A 117 -9.11 -8.83 4.30
N ALA A 118 -10.18 -9.60 4.11
CA ALA A 118 -11.28 -9.64 5.08
C ALA A 118 -10.83 -10.16 6.46
N GLN A 119 -9.97 -11.18 6.49
CA GLN A 119 -9.42 -11.73 7.73
C GLN A 119 -8.45 -10.77 8.41
N LEU A 120 -7.59 -10.11 7.64
CA LEU A 120 -6.67 -9.10 8.16
C LEU A 120 -7.42 -7.89 8.71
N ALA A 121 -8.42 -7.39 7.98
CA ALA A 121 -9.26 -6.29 8.46
C ALA A 121 -9.97 -6.63 9.78
N ALA A 122 -10.49 -7.85 9.93
CA ALA A 122 -11.09 -8.30 11.17
C ALA A 122 -10.05 -8.42 12.31
N TRP A 123 -8.82 -8.87 12.00
CA TRP A 123 -7.76 -9.03 12.99
C TRP A 123 -7.17 -7.71 13.47
N THR A 124 -7.08 -6.68 12.61
CA THR A 124 -6.49 -5.38 12.95
C THR A 124 -7.48 -4.44 13.65
N ALA A 125 -8.79 -4.61 13.46
CA ALA A 125 -9.84 -3.69 13.86
C ALA A 125 -9.86 -3.36 15.37
N ASP A 126 -9.43 -4.28 16.23
CA ASP A 126 -9.38 -4.12 17.68
C ASP A 126 -8.00 -3.75 18.23
N LYS A 127 -6.99 -3.58 17.37
CA LYS A 127 -5.59 -3.37 17.74
C LYS A 127 -5.18 -1.91 17.62
N ASP A 128 -4.25 -1.51 18.45
CA ASP A 128 -3.57 -0.23 18.32
C ASP A 128 -2.58 -0.30 17.15
N ASP A 129 -2.58 0.71 16.29
CA ASP A 129 -1.78 0.75 15.07
C ASP A 129 -0.27 0.76 15.35
N TYR A 130 0.18 1.49 16.37
CA TYR A 130 1.60 1.55 16.75
C TYR A 130 2.07 0.30 17.46
N GLU A 131 1.27 -0.25 18.40
CA GLU A 131 1.60 -1.51 19.06
C GLU A 131 1.70 -2.64 18.01
N LEU A 132 0.74 -2.68 17.09
CA LEU A 132 0.74 -3.66 16.00
C LEU A 132 1.93 -3.48 15.06
N PHE A 133 2.25 -2.23 14.68
CA PHE A 133 3.43 -1.91 13.89
C PHE A 133 4.70 -2.45 14.52
N HIS A 134 4.94 -2.17 15.79
CA HIS A 134 6.14 -2.65 16.48
C HIS A 134 6.21 -4.17 16.52
N ALA A 135 5.11 -4.84 16.84
CA ALA A 135 5.05 -6.30 16.87
C ALA A 135 5.33 -6.93 15.49
N LEU A 136 4.78 -6.33 14.42
CA LEU A 136 5.01 -6.79 13.05
C LEU A 136 6.45 -6.55 12.60
N GLN A 137 7.03 -5.40 12.93
CA GLN A 137 8.43 -5.10 12.62
C GLN A 137 9.39 -6.07 13.32
N GLU A 138 9.15 -6.37 14.59
CA GLU A 138 9.93 -7.37 15.35
C GLU A 138 9.83 -8.77 14.73
N ALA A 139 8.68 -9.12 14.16
CA ALA A 139 8.47 -10.37 13.43
C ALA A 139 9.09 -10.37 12.03
N GLY A 140 9.62 -9.25 11.54
CA GLY A 140 10.16 -9.12 10.18
C GLY A 140 9.09 -8.93 9.10
N VAL A 141 7.91 -8.43 9.47
CA VAL A 141 6.81 -8.13 8.54
C VAL A 141 6.84 -6.65 8.17
N PRO A 142 6.99 -6.29 6.88
CA PRO A 142 6.91 -4.92 6.42
C PRO A 142 5.54 -4.32 6.71
N SER A 143 5.51 -3.30 7.55
CA SER A 143 4.30 -2.61 7.95
C SER A 143 4.61 -1.18 8.38
N ALA A 144 3.61 -0.30 8.33
CA ALA A 144 3.73 1.07 8.82
C ALA A 144 2.35 1.61 9.23
N PRO A 145 2.24 2.40 10.33
CA PRO A 145 1.03 3.15 10.62
C PRO A 145 0.83 4.22 9.56
N VAL A 146 -0.42 4.51 9.21
CA VAL A 146 -0.76 5.62 8.32
C VAL A 146 -0.79 6.89 9.18
N LEU A 147 0.10 7.82 8.85
CA LEU A 147 0.21 9.10 9.56
C LEU A 147 -0.80 10.11 9.00
N GLU A 148 -1.38 10.92 9.90
CA GLU A 148 -2.25 12.06 9.56
C GLU A 148 -1.44 13.26 9.05
#